data_97f56bf892fece18eda839174839c646
#
_entry.id   97f56bf892fece18eda839174839c646
#
_cell.length_a   1.000
_cell.length_b   1.000
_cell.length_c   1.000
_cell.angle_alpha   90.00
_cell.angle_beta   90.00
_cell.angle_gamma   90.00
#
_symmetry.space_group_name_H-M   'P 1'
#
loop_
_entity.id
_entity.type
_entity.pdbx_description
1 polymer ?
#
loop_
_entity_poly.entity_id
_entity_poly.type
_entity_poly.pdbx_seq_one_letter_code
_entity_poly.pdbx_strand_id
1 'polypeptide(L)'
;DREYRVESAKMLATVLHGMKGTPYIYQGEELGMTNVPFSSPDDFTDVESRNVCAERRAAGYAEADILASLQAKARDNARTPMQWNATAQAGFTTGTPWYPVNPNYTAINAEQALADENSIFYYYQALIALRKTQPILTQGSFEPLLPDDPDIYAYLRRWNGKTWLVVCN
;
A
#
# COMPACT_ATOMS: atom_id res chain seq x y z
N ASP A 1 5.76 8.54 1.06
CA ASP A 1 6.32 9.61 1.89
C ASP A 1 6.13 9.27 3.38
N ARG A 2 7.18 9.43 4.19
CA ARG A 2 7.08 9.09 5.63
C ARG A 2 6.32 10.16 6.41
N GLU A 3 6.45 11.41 6.01
CA GLU A 3 5.82 12.56 6.65
C GLU A 3 4.30 12.54 6.44
N TYR A 4 3.85 12.23 5.23
CA TYR A 4 2.42 12.20 4.85
C TYR A 4 1.91 10.77 4.62
N ARG A 5 2.40 9.81 5.40
CA ARG A 5 2.05 8.39 5.24
C ARG A 5 0.54 8.14 5.32
N VAL A 6 -0.11 8.74 6.30
CA VAL A 6 -1.55 8.54 6.54
C VAL A 6 -2.38 9.20 5.43
N GLU A 7 -2.04 10.43 5.09
CA GLU A 7 -2.69 11.20 4.04
C GLU A 7 -2.52 10.53 2.68
N SER A 8 -1.30 10.12 2.33
CA SER A 8 -0.99 9.41 1.10
C SER A 8 -1.76 8.08 1.00
N ALA A 9 -1.83 7.31 2.08
CA ALA A 9 -2.55 6.04 2.10
C ALA A 9 -4.06 6.26 1.92
N LYS A 10 -4.65 7.27 2.58
CA LYS A 10 -6.06 7.63 2.40
C LYS A 10 -6.35 8.15 1.00
N MET A 11 -5.47 8.95 0.43
CA MET A 11 -5.58 9.44 -0.94
C MET A 11 -5.57 8.28 -1.94
N LEU A 12 -4.60 7.35 -1.84
CA LEU A 12 -4.53 6.17 -2.70
C LEU A 12 -5.75 5.25 -2.53
N ALA A 13 -6.26 5.09 -1.30
CA ALA A 13 -7.51 4.37 -1.05
C ALA A 13 -8.71 5.03 -1.74
N THR A 14 -8.77 6.37 -1.74
CA THR A 14 -9.81 7.13 -2.45
C THR A 14 -9.74 6.88 -3.97
N VAL A 15 -8.53 6.94 -4.55
CA VAL A 15 -8.32 6.60 -5.97
C VAL A 15 -8.86 5.21 -6.26
N LEU A 16 -8.39 4.20 -5.52
CA LEU A 16 -8.73 2.79 -5.75
C LEU A 16 -10.24 2.52 -5.62
N HIS A 17 -10.87 2.99 -4.55
CA HIS A 17 -12.28 2.71 -4.27
C HIS A 17 -13.24 3.56 -5.10
N GLY A 18 -12.82 4.72 -5.57
CA GLY A 18 -13.59 5.59 -6.47
C GLY A 18 -13.60 5.10 -7.92
N MET A 19 -12.57 4.37 -8.37
CA MET A 19 -12.45 3.87 -9.74
C MET A 19 -13.54 2.86 -10.09
N LYS A 20 -13.80 2.71 -11.40
CA LYS A 20 -14.63 1.64 -11.93
C LYS A 20 -13.85 0.32 -11.92
N GLY A 21 -14.51 -0.76 -11.55
CA GLY A 21 -13.92 -2.09 -11.44
C GLY A 21 -14.03 -2.64 -10.02
N THR A 22 -13.39 -3.75 -9.76
CA THR A 22 -13.36 -4.39 -8.44
C THR A 22 -12.08 -3.98 -7.71
N PRO A 23 -12.15 -3.26 -6.58
CA PRO A 23 -10.97 -2.95 -5.78
C PRO A 23 -10.49 -4.23 -5.09
N TYR A 24 -9.18 -4.42 -5.10
CA TYR A 24 -8.50 -5.45 -4.30
C TYR A 24 -7.73 -4.73 -3.20
N ILE A 25 -7.93 -5.15 -1.97
CA ILE A 25 -7.21 -4.63 -0.81
C ILE A 25 -6.16 -5.68 -0.43
N TYR A 26 -4.90 -5.28 -0.50
CA TYR A 26 -3.81 -6.14 -0.07
C TYR A 26 -3.60 -6.00 1.44
N GLN A 27 -3.30 -7.10 2.12
CA GLN A 27 -3.08 -7.10 3.57
C GLN A 27 -2.03 -6.06 3.99
N GLY A 28 -2.39 -5.23 4.97
CA GLY A 28 -1.53 -4.18 5.50
C GLY A 28 -1.71 -2.80 4.85
N GLU A 29 -2.38 -2.70 3.69
CA GLU A 29 -2.73 -1.40 3.10
C GLU A 29 -3.61 -0.60 4.05
N GLU A 30 -4.59 -1.25 4.66
CA GLU A 30 -5.53 -0.67 5.63
C GLU A 30 -4.86 -0.19 6.92
N LEU A 31 -3.62 -0.60 7.17
CA LEU A 31 -2.80 -0.13 8.29
C LEU A 31 -1.75 0.91 7.85
N GLY A 32 -1.53 1.03 6.53
CA GLY A 32 -0.43 1.81 5.97
C GLY A 32 0.93 1.22 6.33
N MET A 33 1.05 -0.12 6.26
CA MET A 33 2.34 -0.81 6.40
C MET A 33 3.32 -0.33 5.34
N THR A 34 4.60 -0.31 5.68
CA THR A 34 5.67 0.19 4.80
C THR A 34 6.68 -0.90 4.49
N ASN A 35 7.54 -0.66 3.50
CA ASN A 35 8.63 -1.57 3.17
C ASN A 35 9.57 -1.78 4.36
N VAL A 36 10.08 -3.00 4.51
CA VAL A 36 11.07 -3.36 5.53
C VAL A 36 12.45 -2.86 5.11
N PRO A 37 13.23 -2.27 6.02
CA PRO A 37 14.61 -1.88 5.74
C PRO A 37 15.53 -3.11 5.79
N PHE A 38 15.46 -3.98 4.77
CA PHE A 38 16.42 -5.07 4.59
C PHE A 38 17.86 -4.54 4.58
N SER A 39 18.80 -5.32 5.11
CA SER A 39 20.20 -4.90 5.28
C SER A 39 21.11 -5.32 4.13
N SER A 40 20.71 -6.32 3.36
CA SER A 40 21.49 -6.87 2.25
C SER A 40 20.59 -7.23 1.06
N PRO A 41 21.07 -7.14 -0.19
CA PRO A 41 20.38 -7.71 -1.34
C PRO A 41 20.11 -9.21 -1.21
N ASP A 42 20.92 -9.93 -0.42
CA ASP A 42 20.77 -11.36 -0.21
C ASP A 42 19.64 -11.74 0.77
N ASP A 43 19.07 -10.76 1.48
CA ASP A 43 17.89 -10.94 2.33
C ASP A 43 16.59 -11.14 1.52
N PHE A 44 16.62 -10.75 0.24
CA PHE A 44 15.48 -10.89 -0.66
C PHE A 44 15.43 -12.31 -1.23
N THR A 45 14.25 -12.92 -1.18
CA THR A 45 14.07 -14.34 -1.55
C THR A 45 13.25 -14.54 -2.82
N ASP A 46 12.54 -13.52 -3.29
CA ASP A 46 11.80 -13.58 -4.54
C ASP A 46 12.72 -13.85 -5.73
N VAL A 47 12.29 -14.69 -6.65
CA VAL A 47 13.09 -15.08 -7.81
C VAL A 47 13.47 -13.88 -8.68
N GLU A 48 12.57 -12.90 -8.82
CA GLU A 48 12.85 -11.67 -9.57
C GLU A 48 13.93 -10.85 -8.86
N SER A 49 13.84 -10.69 -7.54
CA SER A 49 14.85 -9.98 -6.74
C SER A 49 16.23 -10.62 -6.90
N ARG A 50 16.29 -11.96 -6.81
CA ARG A 50 17.54 -12.72 -7.01
C ARG A 50 18.13 -12.55 -8.41
N ASN A 51 17.28 -12.60 -9.43
CA ASN A 51 17.73 -12.41 -10.82
C ASN A 51 18.25 -10.99 -11.03
N VAL A 52 17.53 -9.97 -10.54
CA VAL A 52 17.97 -8.57 -10.60
C VAL A 52 19.31 -8.38 -9.88
N CYS A 53 19.51 -9.00 -8.71
CA CYS A 53 20.80 -8.98 -8.00
C CYS A 53 21.91 -9.56 -8.87
N ALA A 54 21.70 -10.75 -9.44
CA ALA A 54 22.72 -11.43 -10.25
C ALA A 54 23.08 -10.60 -11.51
N GLU A 55 22.10 -10.09 -12.22
CA GLU A 55 22.27 -9.27 -13.42
C GLU A 55 23.03 -7.98 -13.11
N ARG A 56 22.62 -7.26 -12.05
CA ARG A 56 23.26 -5.99 -11.69
C ARG A 56 24.68 -6.17 -11.16
N ARG A 57 24.94 -7.22 -10.37
CA ARG A 57 26.30 -7.58 -9.94
C ARG A 57 27.19 -7.89 -11.12
N ALA A 58 26.69 -8.66 -12.11
CA ALA A 58 27.43 -8.96 -13.33
C ALA A 58 27.69 -7.71 -14.17
N ALA A 59 26.81 -6.72 -14.13
CA ALA A 59 26.97 -5.42 -14.80
C ALA A 59 27.83 -4.41 -13.99
N GLY A 60 28.33 -4.78 -12.80
CA GLY A 60 29.24 -3.96 -11.99
C GLY A 60 28.55 -2.87 -11.15
N TYR A 61 27.24 -2.98 -10.88
CA TYR A 61 26.55 -2.05 -9.97
C TYR A 61 27.03 -2.23 -8.53
N ALA A 62 27.06 -1.14 -7.78
CA ALA A 62 27.38 -1.20 -6.36
C ALA A 62 26.29 -1.91 -5.55
N GLU A 63 26.67 -2.70 -4.53
CA GLU A 63 25.72 -3.39 -3.65
C GLU A 63 24.71 -2.45 -3.00
N ALA A 64 25.13 -1.21 -2.65
CA ALA A 64 24.25 -0.21 -2.08
C ALA A 64 23.13 0.23 -3.04
N ASP A 65 23.43 0.37 -4.33
CA ASP A 65 22.45 0.75 -5.36
C ASP A 65 21.46 -0.39 -5.63
N ILE A 66 21.97 -1.63 -5.62
CA ILE A 66 21.15 -2.82 -5.75
C ILE A 66 20.16 -2.91 -4.56
N LEU A 67 20.69 -2.76 -3.34
CA LEU A 67 19.88 -2.78 -2.12
C LEU A 67 18.80 -1.70 -2.13
N ALA A 68 19.17 -0.45 -2.44
CA ALA A 68 18.23 0.66 -2.50
C ALA A 68 17.08 0.42 -3.49
N SER A 69 17.40 -0.14 -4.66
CA SER A 69 16.40 -0.50 -5.67
C SER A 69 15.44 -1.59 -5.19
N LEU A 70 15.95 -2.63 -4.53
CA LEU A 70 15.13 -3.72 -4.01
C LEU A 70 14.28 -3.27 -2.81
N GLN A 71 14.84 -2.48 -1.89
CA GLN A 71 14.07 -1.87 -0.80
C GLN A 71 12.91 -1.04 -1.31
N ALA A 72 13.08 -0.37 -2.44
CA ALA A 72 12.02 0.45 -3.02
C ALA A 72 10.93 -0.35 -3.74
N LYS A 73 11.28 -1.44 -4.44
CA LYS A 73 10.41 -2.03 -5.47
C LYS A 73 10.21 -3.55 -5.40
N ALA A 74 10.98 -4.29 -4.58
CA ALA A 74 10.88 -5.74 -4.55
C ALA A 74 9.53 -6.22 -4.00
N ARG A 75 9.01 -7.30 -4.59
CA ARG A 75 7.77 -7.96 -4.15
C ARG A 75 7.89 -8.57 -2.75
N ASP A 76 9.11 -8.84 -2.29
CA ASP A 76 9.39 -9.29 -0.93
C ASP A 76 8.79 -8.35 0.13
N ASN A 77 8.78 -7.04 -0.14
CA ASN A 77 8.21 -6.03 0.75
C ASN A 77 6.72 -6.27 1.07
N ALA A 78 5.97 -6.85 0.14
CA ALA A 78 4.56 -7.16 0.31
C ALA A 78 4.31 -8.52 1.03
N ARG A 79 5.37 -9.28 1.34
CA ARG A 79 5.28 -10.63 1.95
C ARG A 79 5.73 -10.67 3.40
N THR A 80 6.02 -9.51 3.97
CA THR A 80 6.42 -9.39 5.37
C THR A 80 5.25 -9.70 6.31
N PRO A 81 5.51 -10.16 7.55
CA PRO A 81 4.47 -10.49 8.50
C PRO A 81 3.49 -9.35 8.75
N MET A 82 2.20 -9.68 8.82
CA MET A 82 1.16 -8.73 9.22
C MET A 82 1.44 -8.22 10.65
N GLN A 83 1.30 -6.91 10.82
CA GLN A 83 1.56 -6.24 12.10
C GLN A 83 0.27 -6.15 12.91
N TRP A 84 0.05 -7.10 13.83
CA TRP A 84 -1.16 -7.17 14.61
C TRP A 84 -1.15 -6.24 15.83
N ASN A 85 -0.02 -6.21 16.55
CA ASN A 85 0.13 -5.40 17.77
C ASN A 85 1.60 -5.09 18.07
N ALA A 86 1.87 -4.43 19.19
CA ALA A 86 3.21 -4.03 19.61
C ALA A 86 3.98 -5.12 20.39
N THR A 87 3.47 -6.34 20.48
CA THR A 87 4.20 -7.45 21.15
C THR A 87 5.27 -8.07 20.26
N ALA A 88 6.09 -8.97 20.81
CA ALA A 88 7.16 -9.63 20.05
C ALA A 88 6.64 -10.21 18.72
N GLN A 89 7.45 -10.07 17.67
CA GLN A 89 7.11 -10.48 16.30
C GLN A 89 5.80 -9.86 15.78
N ALA A 90 5.47 -8.64 16.25
CA ALA A 90 4.23 -7.93 15.89
C ALA A 90 2.94 -8.72 16.21
N GLY A 91 2.97 -9.65 17.16
CA GLY A 91 1.87 -10.56 17.43
C GLY A 91 1.59 -11.57 16.32
N PHE A 92 2.45 -11.65 15.30
CA PHE A 92 2.26 -12.54 14.15
C PHE A 92 2.58 -14.01 14.47
N THR A 93 3.64 -14.25 15.23
CA THR A 93 4.08 -15.61 15.60
C THR A 93 4.85 -15.61 16.91
N THR A 94 4.90 -16.75 17.58
CA THR A 94 5.78 -17.01 18.73
C THR A 94 7.14 -17.57 18.32
N GLY A 95 7.31 -17.97 17.07
CA GLY A 95 8.55 -18.48 16.49
C GLY A 95 9.32 -17.41 15.70
N THR A 96 10.26 -17.84 14.88
CA THR A 96 11.00 -16.98 13.95
C THR A 96 10.22 -16.89 12.63
N PRO A 97 9.76 -15.71 12.22
CA PRO A 97 9.07 -15.57 10.94
C PRO A 97 10.05 -15.73 9.78
N TRP A 98 9.57 -16.20 8.63
CA TRP A 98 10.40 -16.34 7.43
C TRP A 98 10.97 -15.01 6.94
N TYR A 99 10.09 -14.00 6.79
CA TYR A 99 10.53 -12.62 6.54
C TYR A 99 10.66 -11.87 7.87
N PRO A 100 11.60 -10.91 7.97
CA PRO A 100 11.70 -10.07 9.15
C PRO A 100 10.45 -9.23 9.32
N VAL A 101 10.04 -9.04 10.57
CA VAL A 101 9.01 -8.07 10.91
C VAL A 101 9.57 -6.66 10.74
N ASN A 102 8.79 -5.76 10.15
CA ASN A 102 9.19 -4.36 10.06
C ASN A 102 9.35 -3.77 11.47
N PRO A 103 10.50 -3.19 11.83
CA PRO A 103 10.73 -2.67 13.17
C PRO A 103 9.75 -1.56 13.59
N ASN A 104 9.00 -0.97 12.65
CA ASN A 104 7.98 0.03 12.96
C ASN A 104 6.66 -0.57 13.48
N TYR A 105 6.57 -1.89 13.66
CA TYR A 105 5.36 -2.56 14.15
C TYR A 105 4.87 -2.05 15.52
N THR A 106 5.76 -1.48 16.32
CA THR A 106 5.38 -0.88 17.60
C THR A 106 4.48 0.35 17.47
N ALA A 107 4.53 1.03 16.32
CA ALA A 107 3.74 2.22 16.02
C ALA A 107 2.71 2.00 14.91
N ILE A 108 2.96 1.07 13.98
CA ILE A 108 2.07 0.77 12.86
C ILE A 108 1.60 -0.67 13.01
N ASN A 109 0.38 -0.86 13.48
CA ASN A 109 -0.21 -2.17 13.68
C ASN A 109 -1.74 -2.10 13.78
N ALA A 110 -2.41 -3.24 13.71
CA ALA A 110 -3.87 -3.33 13.75
C ALA A 110 -4.47 -2.82 15.06
N GLU A 111 -3.84 -3.11 16.20
CA GLU A 111 -4.30 -2.66 17.50
C GLU A 111 -4.34 -1.13 17.60
N GLN A 112 -3.29 -0.46 17.14
CA GLN A 112 -3.22 1.00 17.08
C GLN A 112 -4.23 1.58 16.09
N ALA A 113 -4.38 0.95 14.93
CA ALA A 113 -5.34 1.39 13.92
C ALA A 113 -6.79 1.29 14.41
N LEU A 114 -7.12 0.26 15.19
CA LEU A 114 -8.44 0.09 15.80
C LEU A 114 -8.71 1.06 16.95
N ALA A 115 -7.67 1.56 17.61
CA ALA A 115 -7.77 2.52 18.70
C ALA A 115 -7.94 3.98 18.23
N ASP A 116 -7.67 4.27 16.94
CA ASP A 116 -7.77 5.61 16.36
C ASP A 116 -8.88 5.67 15.31
N GLU A 117 -9.98 6.34 15.60
CA GLU A 117 -11.11 6.53 14.68
C GLU A 117 -10.71 7.29 13.39
N ASN A 118 -9.62 8.02 13.38
CA ASN A 118 -9.08 8.71 12.23
C ASN A 118 -8.05 7.87 11.45
N SER A 119 -7.84 6.61 11.81
CA SER A 119 -6.86 5.73 11.17
C SER A 119 -7.18 5.46 9.69
N ILE A 120 -6.18 4.93 8.99
CA ILE A 120 -6.34 4.42 7.62
C ILE A 120 -7.38 3.30 7.60
N PHE A 121 -7.42 2.43 8.64
CA PHE A 121 -8.38 1.33 8.75
C PHE A 121 -9.83 1.79 8.68
N TYR A 122 -10.22 2.76 9.51
CA TYR A 122 -11.59 3.29 9.48
C TYR A 122 -11.90 4.05 8.19
N TYR A 123 -10.90 4.65 7.58
CA TYR A 123 -11.06 5.26 6.26
C TYR A 123 -11.39 4.22 5.19
N TYR A 124 -10.68 3.09 5.13
CA TYR A 124 -11.01 1.95 4.26
C TYR A 124 -12.41 1.41 4.55
N GLN A 125 -12.77 1.23 5.82
CA GLN A 125 -14.11 0.78 6.22
C GLN A 125 -15.20 1.71 5.67
N ALA A 126 -15.02 3.03 5.78
CA ALA A 126 -15.94 4.03 5.26
C ALA A 126 -16.05 3.97 3.72
N LEU A 127 -14.93 3.84 3.01
CA LEU A 127 -14.92 3.70 1.55
C LEU A 127 -15.61 2.42 1.07
N ILE A 128 -15.41 1.31 1.76
CA ILE A 128 -16.10 0.05 1.47
C ILE A 128 -17.61 0.18 1.68
N ALA A 129 -18.04 0.80 2.78
CA ALA A 129 -19.44 1.07 3.05
C ALA A 129 -20.07 2.00 2.01
N LEU A 130 -19.35 3.06 1.64
CA LEU A 130 -19.77 3.98 0.58
C LEU A 130 -19.95 3.24 -0.75
N ARG A 131 -18.99 2.40 -1.12
CA ARG A 131 -19.03 1.63 -2.36
C ARG A 131 -20.19 0.63 -2.40
N LYS A 132 -20.54 0.01 -1.26
CA LYS A 132 -21.69 -0.90 -1.13
C LYS A 132 -23.03 -0.19 -1.28
N THR A 133 -23.12 1.08 -0.85
CA THR A 133 -24.37 1.83 -0.79
C THR A 133 -24.57 2.77 -1.98
N GLN A 134 -23.53 3.06 -2.76
CA GLN A 134 -23.57 4.02 -3.86
C GLN A 134 -23.37 3.35 -5.23
N PRO A 135 -24.44 3.02 -5.96
CA PRO A 135 -24.34 2.36 -7.27
C PRO A 135 -23.48 3.12 -8.29
N ILE A 136 -23.35 4.44 -8.16
CA ILE A 136 -22.49 5.25 -9.04
C ILE A 136 -21.02 4.78 -9.01
N LEU A 137 -20.53 4.23 -7.90
CA LEU A 137 -19.17 3.72 -7.77
C LEU A 137 -18.99 2.35 -8.43
N THR A 138 -20.04 1.54 -8.50
CA THR A 138 -19.99 0.19 -9.09
C THR A 138 -20.49 0.15 -10.53
N GLN A 139 -21.58 0.85 -10.84
CA GLN A 139 -22.26 0.82 -12.12
C GLN A 139 -21.93 2.03 -13.00
N GLY A 140 -21.51 3.15 -12.40
CA GLY A 140 -21.27 4.40 -13.12
C GLY A 140 -20.19 4.31 -14.20
N SER A 141 -20.29 5.16 -15.21
CA SER A 141 -19.22 5.36 -16.19
C SER A 141 -17.96 5.90 -15.49
N PHE A 142 -16.83 5.77 -16.15
CA PHE A 142 -15.56 6.34 -15.72
C PHE A 142 -15.04 7.23 -16.85
N GLU A 143 -14.69 8.47 -16.51
CA GLU A 143 -14.18 9.46 -17.46
C GLU A 143 -12.96 10.14 -16.81
N PRO A 144 -11.73 9.87 -17.27
CA PRO A 144 -10.55 10.53 -16.73
C PRO A 144 -10.54 12.01 -17.09
N LEU A 145 -10.05 12.82 -16.18
CA LEU A 145 -9.82 14.25 -16.37
C LEU A 145 -8.33 14.54 -16.20
N LEU A 146 -7.84 15.61 -16.84
CA LEU A 146 -6.46 16.08 -16.72
C LEU A 146 -5.43 14.94 -16.93
N PRO A 147 -5.48 14.17 -18.04
CA PRO A 147 -4.68 12.95 -18.20
C PRO A 147 -3.17 13.20 -18.19
N ASP A 148 -2.74 14.41 -18.50
CA ASP A 148 -1.33 14.79 -18.56
C ASP A 148 -0.86 15.62 -17.36
N ASP A 149 -1.71 15.82 -16.35
CA ASP A 149 -1.33 16.55 -15.15
C ASP A 149 -0.43 15.67 -14.25
N PRO A 150 0.78 16.12 -13.90
CA PRO A 150 1.72 15.31 -13.14
C PRO A 150 1.37 15.18 -11.65
N ASP A 151 0.55 16.08 -11.12
CA ASP A 151 0.30 16.20 -9.68
C ASP A 151 -1.14 15.82 -9.29
N ILE A 152 -2.08 15.88 -10.25
CA ILE A 152 -3.50 15.66 -9.98
C ILE A 152 -4.01 14.42 -10.73
N TYR A 153 -4.57 13.49 -9.99
CA TYR A 153 -5.34 12.38 -10.55
C TYR A 153 -6.83 12.63 -10.35
N ALA A 154 -7.54 12.92 -11.44
CA ALA A 154 -8.95 13.30 -11.39
C ALA A 154 -9.80 12.52 -12.38
N TYR A 155 -11.06 12.23 -12.00
CA TYR A 155 -12.02 11.56 -12.87
C TYR A 155 -13.47 11.80 -12.45
N LEU A 156 -14.38 11.60 -13.41
CA LEU A 156 -15.82 11.64 -13.17
C LEU A 156 -16.40 10.22 -13.12
N ARG A 157 -17.40 10.06 -12.24
CA ARG A 157 -18.32 8.91 -12.24
C ARG A 157 -19.72 9.43 -12.51
N ARG A 158 -20.44 8.81 -13.45
CA ARG A 158 -21.81 9.22 -13.83
C ARG A 158 -22.74 8.03 -13.77
N TRP A 159 -23.89 8.19 -13.12
CA TRP A 159 -24.94 7.18 -12.99
C TRP A 159 -26.30 7.82 -12.73
N ASN A 160 -27.32 7.45 -13.52
CA ASN A 160 -28.71 7.91 -13.35
C ASN A 160 -28.84 9.42 -13.10
N GLY A 161 -28.21 10.24 -13.96
CA GLY A 161 -28.27 11.70 -13.88
C GLY A 161 -27.40 12.32 -12.78
N LYS A 162 -26.74 11.50 -11.94
CA LYS A 162 -25.77 11.98 -10.93
C LYS A 162 -24.37 11.98 -11.51
N THR A 163 -23.58 12.97 -11.10
CA THR A 163 -22.15 13.06 -11.44
C THR A 163 -21.36 13.27 -10.15
N TRP A 164 -20.35 12.44 -9.96
CA TRP A 164 -19.36 12.59 -8.90
C TRP A 164 -18.01 12.91 -9.50
N LEU A 165 -17.33 13.86 -8.92
CA LEU A 165 -15.95 14.21 -9.21
C LEU A 165 -15.06 13.65 -8.11
N VAL A 166 -14.02 12.93 -8.50
CA VAL A 166 -12.94 12.50 -7.60
C VAL A 166 -11.68 13.21 -8.03
N VAL A 167 -11.03 13.86 -7.07
CA VAL A 167 -9.77 14.58 -7.27
C VAL A 167 -8.80 14.15 -6.18
N CYS A 168 -7.62 13.73 -6.58
CA CYS A 168 -6.55 13.27 -5.69
C CYS A 168 -5.24 13.98 -6.08
N ASN A 169 -4.53 14.46 -5.06
CA ASN A 169 -3.25 15.16 -5.19
C ASN A 169 -2.26 14.59 -4.17
#